data_78799ecae0223556b39943e759966758
#
_entry.id   78799ecae0223556b39943e759966758
#
_cell.length_a   1.000
_cell.length_b   1.000
_cell.length_c   1.000
_cell.angle_alpha   90.00
_cell.angle_beta   90.00
_cell.angle_gamma   90.00
#
_symmetry.space_group_name_H-M   'P 1'
#
loop_
_entity.id
_entity.type
_entity.pdbx_description
1 polymer ?
#
loop_
_entity_poly.entity_id
_entity_poly.type
_entity_poly.pdbx_seq_one_letter_code
_entity_poly.pdbx_strand_id
1 'polypeptide(L)'
;MCMRNKCIGGVLIVAGTVIGAGVLAVPVLTALDGFLPAALLYMLAWLVSLASGYGYLEVLTWCKGNKQANLCSMAEETLGKVGRIVLCLVYLFLFYSLLVAYFCDGGNILSRMLGDGVLENPWARHVMPILFFCIFAPLLMAKTSIIDYCNRVFVFGLILVFGLFCILGAPRVQGDLLLRASWFSSLNSLPIFFLAFGFQNVVPSLYHYLDGDVREVKRAIFIGSLIPLVLYVIWEALVLGTVPLVYLLKAKELGWTAAGALQGALKNSAFHIAGELFGFFALVTSFIGTALALKDFYIDIFKWDARKQRLNLFLLVLVFPLVWAVSYPEIVLSCLRYAGGIGGACIIVLFPVAMLWNGRYGKRHCSGKQILPGGKTVLLILLGYTVLNLAPLYYTF
;
A
#
# COMPACT_ATOMS: atom_id res chain seq x y z
N MET A 1 22.10 -9.91 -21.69
CA MET A 1 20.64 -10.18 -21.79
C MET A 1 20.00 -10.56 -20.46
N CYS A 2 20.63 -11.37 -19.62
CA CYS A 2 20.11 -11.82 -18.30
C CYS A 2 19.89 -10.68 -17.28
N MET A 3 20.81 -9.71 -17.12
CA MET A 3 20.68 -8.58 -16.18
C MET A 3 19.53 -7.63 -16.55
N ARG A 4 19.31 -7.35 -17.82
CA ARG A 4 18.19 -6.49 -18.27
C ARG A 4 16.82 -7.08 -17.92
N ASN A 5 16.68 -8.41 -18.01
CA ASN A 5 15.45 -9.11 -17.60
C ASN A 5 15.24 -9.07 -16.08
N LYS A 6 16.31 -9.13 -15.27
CA LYS A 6 16.22 -9.02 -13.81
C LYS A 6 15.79 -7.60 -13.38
N CYS A 7 16.30 -6.54 -14.04
CA CYS A 7 15.88 -5.17 -13.73
C CYS A 7 14.39 -4.98 -13.98
N ILE A 8 13.84 -5.46 -15.11
CA ILE A 8 12.39 -5.42 -15.39
C ILE A 8 11.61 -6.16 -14.29
N GLY A 9 12.08 -7.34 -13.87
CA GLY A 9 11.49 -8.08 -12.75
C GLY A 9 11.47 -7.24 -11.46
N GLY A 10 12.57 -6.55 -11.16
CA GLY A 10 12.65 -5.63 -10.01
C GLY A 10 11.65 -4.45 -10.10
N VAL A 11 11.52 -3.85 -11.28
CA VAL A 11 10.52 -2.80 -11.55
C VAL A 11 9.11 -3.32 -11.28
N LEU A 12 8.78 -4.50 -11.75
CA LEU A 12 7.45 -5.12 -11.56
C LEU A 12 7.18 -5.47 -10.09
N ILE A 13 8.20 -5.87 -9.32
CA ILE A 13 8.06 -6.11 -7.88
C ILE A 13 7.67 -4.81 -7.18
N VAL A 14 8.37 -3.70 -7.42
CA VAL A 14 8.06 -2.40 -6.80
C VAL A 14 6.69 -1.90 -7.27
N ALA A 15 6.41 -1.87 -8.57
CA ALA A 15 5.14 -1.41 -9.10
C ALA A 15 3.95 -2.23 -8.57
N GLY A 16 4.10 -3.56 -8.55
CA GLY A 16 3.05 -4.46 -8.05
C GLY A 16 2.81 -4.33 -6.54
N THR A 17 3.85 -3.94 -5.76
CA THR A 17 3.69 -3.67 -4.33
C THR A 17 2.94 -2.36 -4.08
N VAL A 18 3.19 -1.34 -4.89
CA VAL A 18 2.56 -0.02 -4.78
C VAL A 18 1.12 -0.04 -5.28
N ILE A 19 0.86 -0.67 -6.44
CA ILE A 19 -0.51 -0.74 -7.00
C ILE A 19 -1.33 -1.70 -6.13
N GLY A 20 -2.18 -1.13 -5.28
CA GLY A 20 -2.98 -1.90 -4.33
C GLY A 20 -4.35 -1.25 -4.06
N ALA A 21 -5.06 -1.78 -3.06
CA ALA A 21 -6.40 -1.31 -2.69
C ALA A 21 -6.47 0.19 -2.33
N GLY A 22 -5.34 0.80 -1.95
CA GLY A 22 -5.27 2.24 -1.68
C GLY A 22 -5.75 3.11 -2.84
N VAL A 23 -5.50 2.71 -4.10
CA VAL A 23 -5.93 3.45 -5.29
C VAL A 23 -7.45 3.63 -5.37
N LEU A 24 -8.21 2.67 -4.87
CA LEU A 24 -9.67 2.69 -4.91
C LEU A 24 -10.29 3.70 -3.95
N ALA A 25 -9.66 3.92 -2.81
CA ALA A 25 -10.18 4.78 -1.77
C ALA A 25 -9.80 6.26 -1.98
N VAL A 26 -8.63 6.54 -2.57
CA VAL A 26 -8.08 7.90 -2.65
C VAL A 26 -9.03 8.88 -3.32
N PRO A 27 -9.61 8.67 -4.53
CA PRO A 27 -10.47 9.68 -5.16
C PRO A 27 -11.73 10.03 -4.35
N VAL A 28 -12.24 9.09 -3.55
CA VAL A 28 -13.38 9.35 -2.65
C VAL A 28 -12.94 10.17 -1.44
N LEU A 29 -11.77 9.90 -0.90
CA LEU A 29 -11.23 10.62 0.26
C LEU A 29 -10.77 12.02 -0.10
N THR A 30 -10.25 12.22 -1.31
CA THR A 30 -9.81 13.51 -1.88
C THR A 30 -10.92 14.27 -2.62
N ALA A 31 -12.16 13.79 -2.54
CA ALA A 31 -13.30 14.38 -3.25
C ALA A 31 -13.48 15.87 -2.99
N LEU A 32 -13.24 16.34 -1.77
CA LEU A 32 -13.28 17.77 -1.40
C LEU A 32 -12.06 18.53 -1.87
N ASP A 33 -10.92 17.88 -1.99
CA ASP A 33 -9.65 18.51 -2.36
C ASP A 33 -9.66 18.98 -3.83
N GLY A 34 -10.17 18.12 -4.70
CA GLY A 34 -10.16 18.28 -6.14
C GLY A 34 -8.86 17.75 -6.77
N PHE A 35 -8.84 17.73 -8.12
CA PHE A 35 -7.79 17.04 -8.87
C PHE A 35 -6.39 17.65 -8.67
N LEU A 36 -6.25 18.98 -8.78
CA LEU A 36 -4.93 19.61 -8.71
C LEU A 36 -4.23 19.44 -7.35
N PRO A 37 -4.90 19.69 -6.20
CA PRO A 37 -4.32 19.39 -4.89
C PRO A 37 -3.99 17.92 -4.71
N ALA A 38 -4.88 17.01 -5.12
CA ALA A 38 -4.64 15.57 -5.02
C ALA A 38 -3.43 15.12 -5.86
N ALA A 39 -3.30 15.59 -7.11
CA ALA A 39 -2.15 15.30 -7.97
C ALA A 39 -0.83 15.79 -7.36
N LEU A 40 -0.83 16.98 -6.74
CA LEU A 40 0.33 17.49 -6.01
C LEU A 40 0.67 16.62 -4.80
N LEU A 41 -0.31 16.17 -4.05
CA LEU A 41 -0.09 15.27 -2.91
C LEU A 41 0.45 13.89 -3.35
N TYR A 42 -0.02 13.34 -4.48
CA TYR A 42 0.59 12.13 -5.08
C TYR A 42 2.07 12.35 -5.40
N MET A 43 2.40 13.49 -6.03
CA MET A 43 3.78 13.81 -6.36
C MET A 43 4.66 13.95 -5.11
N LEU A 44 4.18 14.64 -4.08
CA LEU A 44 4.90 14.81 -2.81
C LEU A 44 5.09 13.48 -2.09
N ALA A 45 4.04 12.67 -1.97
CA ALA A 45 4.11 11.36 -1.34
C ALA A 45 5.06 10.41 -2.09
N TRP A 46 5.04 10.45 -3.43
CA TRP A 46 5.97 9.70 -4.26
C TRP A 46 7.42 10.13 -4.02
N LEU A 47 7.72 11.44 -3.98
CA LEU A 47 9.07 11.94 -3.71
C LEU A 47 9.57 11.51 -2.33
N VAL A 48 8.72 11.60 -1.31
CA VAL A 48 9.03 11.14 0.06
C VAL A 48 9.29 9.64 0.08
N SER A 49 8.45 8.86 -0.58
CA SER A 49 8.58 7.41 -0.65
C SER A 49 9.82 6.97 -1.44
N LEU A 50 10.14 7.67 -2.52
CA LEU A 50 11.36 7.47 -3.31
C LEU A 50 12.62 7.76 -2.47
N ALA A 51 12.65 8.89 -1.75
CA ALA A 51 13.73 9.25 -0.84
C ALA A 51 13.90 8.21 0.27
N SER A 52 12.80 7.73 0.84
CA SER A 52 12.77 6.65 1.81
C SER A 52 13.35 5.36 1.25
N GLY A 53 12.92 4.93 0.08
CA GLY A 53 13.44 3.73 -0.60
C GLY A 53 14.95 3.80 -0.84
N TYR A 54 15.46 4.97 -1.25
CA TYR A 54 16.91 5.19 -1.38
C TYR A 54 17.61 5.22 -0.02
N GLY A 55 16.93 5.73 1.01
CA GLY A 55 17.43 5.69 2.39
C GLY A 55 17.60 4.27 2.90
N TYR A 56 16.59 3.41 2.72
CA TYR A 56 16.71 1.99 3.06
C TYR A 56 17.79 1.27 2.25
N LEU A 57 17.89 1.55 0.95
CA LEU A 57 18.95 1.00 0.12
C LEU A 57 20.33 1.38 0.65
N GLU A 58 20.53 2.63 1.09
CA GLU A 58 21.78 3.08 1.68
C GLU A 58 22.11 2.33 2.97
N VAL A 59 21.16 2.25 3.90
CA VAL A 59 21.32 1.49 5.16
C VAL A 59 21.66 0.03 4.86
N LEU A 60 21.00 -0.57 3.88
CA LEU A 60 21.24 -1.96 3.49
C LEU A 60 22.68 -2.20 3.00
N THR A 61 23.29 -1.22 2.32
CA THR A 61 24.72 -1.32 1.90
C THR A 61 25.70 -1.33 3.07
N TRP A 62 25.29 -0.88 4.26
CA TRP A 62 26.10 -0.94 5.48
C TRP A 62 26.05 -2.31 6.14
N CYS A 63 24.98 -3.08 5.94
CA CYS A 63 24.77 -4.42 6.51
C CYS A 63 25.54 -5.53 5.76
N LYS A 64 26.79 -5.28 5.34
CA LYS A 64 27.58 -6.14 4.42
C LYS A 64 27.85 -7.55 4.93
N GLY A 65 27.76 -7.79 6.23
CA GLY A 65 27.99 -9.11 6.85
C GLY A 65 26.75 -10.04 6.84
N ASN A 66 25.57 -9.50 6.60
CA ASN A 66 24.31 -10.24 6.66
C ASN A 66 23.71 -10.41 5.25
N LYS A 67 23.96 -11.57 4.64
CA LYS A 67 23.42 -11.91 3.29
C LYS A 67 21.88 -11.98 3.22
N GLN A 68 21.20 -11.91 4.36
CA GLN A 68 19.73 -11.94 4.46
C GLN A 68 19.20 -10.75 5.27
N ALA A 69 19.90 -9.58 5.15
CA ALA A 69 19.47 -8.39 5.85
C ALA A 69 18.01 -8.01 5.47
N ASN A 70 17.18 -7.81 6.48
CA ASN A 70 15.80 -7.35 6.37
C ASN A 70 15.64 -6.04 7.17
N LEU A 71 14.42 -5.47 7.17
CA LEU A 71 14.17 -4.22 7.89
C LEU A 71 14.51 -4.31 9.38
N CYS A 72 14.22 -5.44 10.02
CA CYS A 72 14.49 -5.64 11.45
C CYS A 72 15.99 -5.73 11.76
N SER A 73 16.78 -6.44 10.93
CA SER A 73 18.23 -6.51 11.09
C SER A 73 18.91 -5.16 10.80
N MET A 74 18.40 -4.41 9.82
CA MET A 74 18.85 -3.04 9.54
C MET A 74 18.61 -2.11 10.73
N ALA A 75 17.43 -2.20 11.37
CA ALA A 75 17.12 -1.44 12.58
C ALA A 75 18.03 -1.84 13.75
N GLU A 76 18.30 -3.14 13.93
CA GLU A 76 19.19 -3.61 14.99
C GLU A 76 20.60 -3.08 14.81
N GLU A 77 21.13 -3.12 13.60
CA GLU A 77 22.49 -2.68 13.28
C GLU A 77 22.68 -1.18 13.47
N THR A 78 21.67 -0.39 13.09
CA THR A 78 21.74 1.08 13.15
C THR A 78 21.20 1.67 14.45
N LEU A 79 20.06 1.18 14.96
CA LEU A 79 19.36 1.73 16.13
C LEU A 79 19.50 0.84 17.38
N GLY A 80 20.00 -0.39 17.24
CA GLY A 80 20.14 -1.35 18.33
C GLY A 80 18.90 -2.16 18.60
N LYS A 81 18.93 -2.97 19.66
CA LYS A 81 17.85 -3.89 20.03
C LYS A 81 16.50 -3.19 20.23
N VAL A 82 16.50 -2.00 20.84
CA VAL A 82 15.26 -1.22 21.04
C VAL A 82 14.66 -0.81 19.71
N GLY A 83 15.49 -0.28 18.79
CA GLY A 83 15.02 0.09 17.44
C GLY A 83 14.44 -1.09 16.68
N ARG A 84 15.03 -2.27 16.77
CA ARG A 84 14.48 -3.51 16.21
C ARG A 84 13.11 -3.83 16.80
N ILE A 85 12.95 -3.84 18.13
CA ILE A 85 11.69 -4.18 18.79
C ILE A 85 10.58 -3.21 18.37
N VAL A 86 10.86 -1.90 18.40
CA VAL A 86 9.88 -0.88 18.01
C VAL A 86 9.49 -1.02 16.54
N LEU A 87 10.47 -1.25 15.64
CA LEU A 87 10.16 -1.50 14.22
C LEU A 87 9.29 -2.74 14.04
N CYS A 88 9.59 -3.84 14.74
CA CYS A 88 8.79 -5.05 14.66
C CYS A 88 7.33 -4.82 15.10
N LEU A 89 7.11 -4.08 16.19
CA LEU A 89 5.77 -3.75 16.68
C LEU A 89 5.00 -2.88 15.68
N VAL A 90 5.65 -1.86 15.11
CA VAL A 90 5.04 -0.99 14.10
C VAL A 90 4.73 -1.77 12.82
N TYR A 91 5.61 -2.67 12.41
CA TYR A 91 5.41 -3.54 11.24
C TYR A 91 4.19 -4.44 11.44
N LEU A 92 4.08 -5.11 12.59
CA LEU A 92 2.93 -5.93 12.94
C LEU A 92 1.64 -5.10 12.96
N PHE A 93 1.67 -3.93 13.60
CA PHE A 93 0.52 -3.03 13.61
C PHE A 93 0.06 -2.66 12.20
N LEU A 94 0.97 -2.22 11.33
CA LEU A 94 0.68 -1.85 9.96
C LEU A 94 0.06 -3.01 9.17
N PHE A 95 0.72 -4.17 9.17
CA PHE A 95 0.30 -5.30 8.35
C PHE A 95 -0.98 -5.96 8.85
N TYR A 96 -1.19 -6.02 10.17
CA TYR A 96 -2.46 -6.50 10.73
C TYR A 96 -3.61 -5.54 10.43
N SER A 97 -3.41 -4.23 10.56
CA SER A 97 -4.42 -3.25 10.20
C SER A 97 -4.82 -3.36 8.73
N LEU A 98 -3.85 -3.56 7.83
CA LEU A 98 -4.13 -3.78 6.41
C LEU A 98 -4.89 -5.08 6.15
N LEU A 99 -4.51 -6.20 6.79
CA LEU A 99 -5.20 -7.49 6.60
C LEU A 99 -6.64 -7.44 7.13
N VAL A 100 -6.87 -6.81 8.28
CA VAL A 100 -8.23 -6.60 8.81
C VAL A 100 -9.07 -5.81 7.81
N ALA A 101 -8.53 -4.70 7.29
CA ALA A 101 -9.22 -3.91 6.28
C ALA A 101 -9.53 -4.73 5.02
N TYR A 102 -8.57 -5.53 4.53
CA TYR A 102 -8.78 -6.35 3.33
C TYR A 102 -9.78 -7.49 3.53
N PHE A 103 -9.88 -8.09 4.71
CA PHE A 103 -10.94 -9.05 5.00
C PHE A 103 -12.32 -8.41 4.98
N CYS A 104 -12.48 -7.25 5.60
CA CYS A 104 -13.75 -6.53 5.61
C CYS A 104 -14.12 -6.05 4.20
N ASP A 105 -13.19 -5.40 3.48
CA ASP A 105 -13.47 -4.90 2.11
C ASP A 105 -13.68 -6.03 1.12
N GLY A 106 -12.97 -7.15 1.27
CA GLY A 106 -13.18 -8.36 0.48
C GLY A 106 -14.59 -8.94 0.70
N GLY A 107 -15.05 -8.96 1.95
CA GLY A 107 -16.43 -9.31 2.30
C GLY A 107 -17.44 -8.36 1.67
N ASN A 108 -17.20 -7.05 1.71
CA ASN A 108 -18.07 -6.04 1.10
C ASN A 108 -18.15 -6.20 -0.43
N ILE A 109 -17.02 -6.47 -1.11
CA ILE A 109 -17.00 -6.73 -2.56
C ILE A 109 -17.80 -7.99 -2.88
N LEU A 110 -17.61 -9.08 -2.16
CA LEU A 110 -18.39 -10.31 -2.35
C LEU A 110 -19.88 -10.09 -2.11
N SER A 111 -20.26 -9.31 -1.09
CA SER A 111 -21.65 -8.94 -0.84
C SER A 111 -22.29 -8.23 -2.04
N ARG A 112 -21.61 -7.26 -2.62
CA ARG A 112 -22.08 -6.53 -3.82
C ARG A 112 -22.19 -7.45 -5.04
N MET A 113 -21.23 -8.35 -5.24
CA MET A 113 -21.26 -9.31 -6.35
C MET A 113 -22.43 -10.32 -6.24
N LEU A 114 -22.87 -10.62 -5.01
CA LEU A 114 -24.02 -11.51 -4.74
C LEU A 114 -25.37 -10.79 -4.84
N GLY A 115 -25.39 -9.47 -4.82
CA GLY A 115 -26.56 -8.62 -4.99
C GLY A 115 -26.79 -7.65 -3.83
N ASP A 116 -27.44 -6.53 -4.14
CA ASP A 116 -27.64 -5.41 -3.20
C ASP A 116 -28.37 -5.83 -1.91
N GLY A 117 -29.30 -6.77 -1.98
CA GLY A 117 -30.02 -7.30 -0.82
C GLY A 117 -29.15 -8.03 0.19
N VAL A 118 -27.96 -8.53 -0.20
CA VAL A 118 -27.02 -9.17 0.71
C VAL A 118 -26.28 -8.08 1.52
N LEU A 119 -25.87 -7.00 0.88
CA LEU A 119 -25.13 -5.91 1.51
C LEU A 119 -25.95 -5.20 2.62
N GLU A 120 -27.28 -5.10 2.43
CA GLU A 120 -28.18 -4.46 3.38
C GLU A 120 -28.40 -5.27 4.67
N ASN A 121 -28.11 -6.58 4.64
CA ASN A 121 -28.30 -7.45 5.80
C ASN A 121 -27.17 -7.28 6.82
N PRO A 122 -27.47 -6.99 8.09
CA PRO A 122 -26.45 -6.82 9.13
C PRO A 122 -25.51 -8.04 9.31
N TRP A 123 -26.02 -9.26 9.13
CA TRP A 123 -25.22 -10.48 9.25
C TRP A 123 -24.16 -10.60 8.15
N ALA A 124 -24.38 -10.01 6.97
CA ALA A 124 -23.44 -10.10 5.86
C ALA A 124 -22.07 -9.51 6.23
N ARG A 125 -22.03 -8.42 7.02
CA ARG A 125 -20.79 -7.78 7.48
C ARG A 125 -19.90 -8.72 8.30
N HIS A 126 -20.47 -9.72 8.95
CA HIS A 126 -19.73 -10.71 9.74
C HIS A 126 -19.43 -11.99 8.96
N VAL A 127 -20.33 -12.43 8.08
CA VAL A 127 -20.20 -13.70 7.35
C VAL A 127 -19.35 -13.57 6.08
N MET A 128 -19.46 -12.45 5.36
CA MET A 128 -18.75 -12.27 4.08
C MET A 128 -17.22 -12.21 4.21
N PRO A 129 -16.60 -11.62 5.26
CA PRO A 129 -15.18 -11.76 5.51
C PRO A 129 -14.74 -13.23 5.70
N ILE A 130 -15.58 -14.08 6.30
CA ILE A 130 -15.33 -15.52 6.44
C ILE A 130 -15.37 -16.21 5.07
N LEU A 131 -16.33 -15.85 4.22
CA LEU A 131 -16.42 -16.38 2.85
C LEU A 131 -15.17 -15.99 2.04
N PHE A 132 -14.74 -14.73 2.11
CA PHE A 132 -13.51 -14.26 1.48
C PHE A 132 -12.28 -15.05 1.98
N PHE A 133 -12.17 -15.25 3.29
CA PHE A 133 -11.14 -16.10 3.88
C PHE A 133 -11.19 -17.53 3.32
N CYS A 134 -12.36 -18.18 3.28
CA CYS A 134 -12.49 -19.55 2.77
C CYS A 134 -12.03 -19.69 1.31
N ILE A 135 -12.23 -18.66 0.50
CA ILE A 135 -11.80 -18.62 -0.91
C ILE A 135 -10.28 -18.47 -1.01
N PHE A 136 -9.67 -17.52 -0.27
CA PHE A 136 -8.28 -17.12 -0.46
C PHE A 136 -7.28 -17.75 0.50
N ALA A 137 -7.70 -18.27 1.67
CA ALA A 137 -6.80 -18.94 2.61
C ALA A 137 -6.15 -20.22 2.02
N PRO A 138 -6.86 -21.08 1.26
CA PRO A 138 -6.24 -22.22 0.59
C PRO A 138 -5.15 -21.80 -0.42
N LEU A 139 -5.37 -20.70 -1.15
CA LEU A 139 -4.38 -20.15 -2.08
C LEU A 139 -3.10 -19.74 -1.36
N LEU A 140 -3.19 -19.04 -0.22
CA LEU A 140 -2.03 -18.62 0.57
C LEU A 140 -1.31 -19.79 1.26
N MET A 141 -1.98 -20.92 1.40
CA MET A 141 -1.40 -22.17 1.88
C MET A 141 -0.79 -23.03 0.75
N ALA A 142 -0.99 -22.66 -0.49
CA ALA A 142 -0.46 -23.39 -1.65
C ALA A 142 1.07 -23.19 -1.79
N LYS A 143 1.66 -23.85 -2.79
CA LYS A 143 3.06 -23.64 -3.16
C LYS A 143 3.26 -22.23 -3.67
N THR A 144 4.40 -21.61 -3.38
CA THR A 144 4.74 -20.25 -3.82
C THR A 144 4.56 -20.03 -5.32
N SER A 145 4.84 -21.05 -6.15
CA SER A 145 4.63 -20.99 -7.60
C SER A 145 3.16 -20.83 -8.01
N ILE A 146 2.23 -21.43 -7.26
CA ILE A 146 0.79 -21.30 -7.52
C ILE A 146 0.32 -19.90 -7.11
N ILE A 147 0.77 -19.43 -5.94
CA ILE A 147 0.45 -18.09 -5.45
C ILE A 147 0.94 -17.03 -6.45
N ASP A 148 2.18 -17.16 -6.93
CA ASP A 148 2.78 -16.25 -7.90
C ASP A 148 2.01 -16.27 -9.25
N TYR A 149 1.65 -17.45 -9.74
CA TYR A 149 0.85 -17.57 -10.96
C TYR A 149 -0.52 -16.90 -10.82
N CYS A 150 -1.25 -17.18 -9.74
CA CYS A 150 -2.55 -16.54 -9.48
C CYS A 150 -2.42 -15.02 -9.33
N ASN A 151 -1.39 -14.55 -8.61
CA ASN A 151 -1.15 -13.12 -8.46
C ASN A 151 -0.88 -12.43 -9.79
N ARG A 152 -0.13 -13.04 -10.70
CA ARG A 152 0.10 -12.52 -12.06
C ARG A 152 -1.19 -12.45 -12.87
N VAL A 153 -2.08 -13.44 -12.75
CA VAL A 153 -3.41 -13.42 -13.41
C VAL A 153 -4.24 -12.25 -12.87
N PHE A 154 -4.26 -12.04 -11.56
CA PHE A 154 -4.99 -10.93 -10.96
C PHE A 154 -4.41 -9.55 -11.34
N VAL A 155 -3.08 -9.40 -11.37
CA VAL A 155 -2.41 -8.18 -11.84
C VAL A 155 -2.72 -7.91 -13.32
N PHE A 156 -2.73 -8.95 -14.15
CA PHE A 156 -3.10 -8.80 -15.56
C PHE A 156 -4.57 -8.36 -15.70
N GLY A 157 -5.48 -8.99 -14.94
CA GLY A 157 -6.87 -8.57 -14.87
C GLY A 157 -7.04 -7.12 -14.43
N LEU A 158 -6.29 -6.69 -13.42
CA LEU A 158 -6.25 -5.30 -12.95
C LEU A 158 -5.87 -4.32 -14.07
N ILE A 159 -4.80 -4.62 -14.82
CA ILE A 159 -4.33 -3.79 -15.93
C ILE A 159 -5.39 -3.70 -17.04
N LEU A 160 -6.01 -4.83 -17.40
CA LEU A 160 -7.06 -4.85 -18.42
C LEU A 160 -8.27 -4.01 -18.03
N VAL A 161 -8.74 -4.17 -16.79
CA VAL A 161 -9.90 -3.41 -16.31
C VAL A 161 -9.58 -1.94 -16.16
N PHE A 162 -8.36 -1.58 -15.73
CA PHE A 162 -7.90 -0.20 -15.72
C PHE A 162 -7.91 0.43 -17.12
N GLY A 163 -7.39 -0.31 -18.11
CA GLY A 163 -7.45 0.11 -19.52
C GLY A 163 -8.90 0.32 -20.01
N LEU A 164 -9.81 -0.57 -19.63
CA LEU A 164 -11.24 -0.44 -19.93
C LEU A 164 -11.83 0.84 -19.29
N PHE A 165 -11.48 1.12 -18.03
CA PHE A 165 -11.90 2.38 -17.38
C PHE A 165 -11.39 3.62 -18.11
N CYS A 166 -10.13 3.60 -18.55
CA CYS A 166 -9.57 4.72 -19.30
C CYS A 166 -10.32 4.92 -20.64
N ILE A 167 -10.60 3.85 -21.38
CA ILE A 167 -11.31 3.91 -22.65
C ILE A 167 -12.74 4.41 -22.47
N LEU A 168 -13.46 3.90 -21.49
CA LEU A 168 -14.86 4.24 -21.25
C LEU A 168 -15.04 5.60 -20.58
N GLY A 169 -14.11 5.98 -19.70
CA GLY A 169 -14.19 7.18 -18.86
C GLY A 169 -13.62 8.43 -19.51
N ALA A 170 -12.52 8.32 -20.26
CA ALA A 170 -11.86 9.48 -20.85
C ALA A 170 -12.78 10.41 -21.66
N PRO A 171 -13.71 9.90 -22.50
CA PRO A 171 -14.66 10.76 -23.23
C PRO A 171 -15.67 11.48 -22.33
N ARG A 172 -15.79 11.09 -21.08
CA ARG A 172 -16.77 11.63 -20.11
C ARG A 172 -16.14 12.61 -19.12
N VAL A 173 -14.83 12.81 -19.17
CA VAL A 173 -14.11 13.74 -18.32
C VAL A 173 -14.52 15.17 -18.66
N GLN A 174 -15.01 15.90 -17.66
CA GLN A 174 -15.43 17.31 -17.77
C GLN A 174 -14.34 18.19 -17.16
N GLY A 175 -13.84 19.14 -17.94
CA GLY A 175 -12.77 20.07 -17.49
C GLY A 175 -13.17 20.88 -16.26
N ASP A 176 -14.43 21.31 -16.19
CA ASP A 176 -14.93 22.11 -15.06
C ASP A 176 -14.86 21.36 -13.71
N LEU A 177 -15.06 20.04 -13.73
CA LEU A 177 -14.92 19.20 -12.55
C LEU A 177 -13.46 19.09 -12.10
N LEU A 178 -12.52 19.07 -13.04
CA LEU A 178 -11.08 18.99 -12.75
C LEU A 178 -10.50 20.31 -12.23
N LEU A 179 -11.08 21.45 -12.61
CA LEU A 179 -10.61 22.77 -12.17
C LEU A 179 -11.00 23.09 -10.73
N ARG A 180 -11.90 22.34 -10.14
CA ARG A 180 -12.24 22.48 -8.72
C ARG A 180 -11.04 22.14 -7.85
N ALA A 181 -10.69 23.03 -6.92
CA ALA A 181 -9.57 22.86 -6.01
C ALA A 181 -9.88 23.46 -4.63
N SER A 182 -9.58 22.70 -3.57
CA SER A 182 -9.62 23.14 -2.18
C SER A 182 -8.31 22.76 -1.49
N TRP A 183 -7.41 23.72 -1.39
CA TRP A 183 -6.08 23.48 -0.81
C TRP A 183 -6.09 23.22 0.69
N PHE A 184 -7.07 23.78 1.40
CA PHE A 184 -7.15 23.60 2.84
C PHE A 184 -7.63 22.19 3.23
N SER A 185 -8.61 21.63 2.50
CA SER A 185 -9.12 20.29 2.75
C SER A 185 -8.08 19.21 2.46
N SER A 186 -7.16 19.46 1.53
CA SER A 186 -6.15 18.51 1.10
C SER A 186 -5.18 18.06 2.21
N LEU A 187 -5.00 18.86 3.25
CA LEU A 187 -4.20 18.48 4.43
C LEU A 187 -4.77 17.27 5.16
N ASN A 188 -6.10 17.12 5.18
CA ASN A 188 -6.77 16.00 5.84
C ASN A 188 -6.58 14.66 5.09
N SER A 189 -6.25 14.74 3.82
CA SER A 189 -6.06 13.56 2.95
C SER A 189 -4.61 13.03 2.98
N LEU A 190 -3.65 13.75 3.59
CA LEU A 190 -2.24 13.35 3.64
C LEU A 190 -1.99 11.90 4.09
N PRO A 191 -2.64 11.39 5.17
CA PRO A 191 -2.35 10.04 5.67
C PRO A 191 -2.58 8.92 4.66
N ILE A 192 -3.55 9.05 3.76
CA ILE A 192 -3.86 8.01 2.79
C ILE A 192 -2.77 7.88 1.71
N PHE A 193 -2.11 8.99 1.38
CA PHE A 193 -1.05 8.98 0.38
C PHE A 193 0.20 8.22 0.82
N PHE A 194 0.48 8.09 2.12
CA PHE A 194 1.54 7.22 2.60
C PHE A 194 1.27 5.75 2.25
N LEU A 195 0.03 5.28 2.45
CA LEU A 195 -0.33 3.91 2.06
C LEU A 195 -0.22 3.69 0.57
N ALA A 196 -0.55 4.71 -0.23
CA ALA A 196 -0.54 4.60 -1.68
C ALA A 196 0.85 4.32 -2.27
N PHE A 197 1.96 4.68 -1.57
CA PHE A 197 3.33 4.48 -2.04
C PHE A 197 4.20 3.63 -1.11
N GLY A 198 3.59 2.73 -0.35
CA GLY A 198 4.29 1.86 0.60
C GLY A 198 4.96 0.66 -0.09
N PHE A 199 6.25 0.76 -0.45
CA PHE A 199 7.04 -0.36 -0.99
C PHE A 199 8.32 -0.67 -0.21
N GLN A 200 8.55 0.01 0.90
CA GLN A 200 9.82 -0.06 1.64
C GLN A 200 10.14 -1.46 2.15
N ASN A 201 9.12 -2.24 2.45
CA ASN A 201 9.24 -3.62 2.89
C ASN A 201 9.89 -4.55 1.85
N VAL A 202 9.80 -4.23 0.55
CA VAL A 202 10.41 -5.07 -0.50
C VAL A 202 11.81 -4.63 -0.89
N VAL A 203 12.33 -3.49 -0.39
CA VAL A 203 13.67 -3.00 -0.74
C VAL A 203 14.79 -4.01 -0.41
N PRO A 204 14.80 -4.69 0.75
CA PRO A 204 15.79 -5.73 1.03
C PRO A 204 15.71 -6.90 0.03
N SER A 205 14.51 -7.41 -0.23
CA SER A 205 14.29 -8.51 -1.18
C SER A 205 14.69 -8.12 -2.60
N LEU A 206 14.40 -6.88 -3.01
CA LEU A 206 14.80 -6.33 -4.30
C LEU A 206 16.31 -6.26 -4.45
N TYR A 207 17.03 -5.84 -3.40
CA TYR A 207 18.49 -5.79 -3.39
C TYR A 207 19.12 -7.18 -3.57
N HIS A 208 18.58 -8.18 -2.89
CA HIS A 208 19.02 -9.57 -3.05
C HIS A 208 18.66 -10.14 -4.44
N TYR A 209 17.46 -9.84 -4.94
CA TYR A 209 17.01 -10.26 -6.26
C TYR A 209 17.91 -9.72 -7.40
N LEU A 210 18.43 -8.50 -7.24
CA LEU A 210 19.34 -7.84 -8.18
C LEU A 210 20.84 -8.03 -7.82
N ASP A 211 21.16 -9.10 -7.09
CA ASP A 211 22.52 -9.52 -6.74
C ASP A 211 23.36 -8.40 -6.07
N GLY A 212 22.71 -7.47 -5.37
CA GLY A 212 23.36 -6.36 -4.68
C GLY A 212 23.80 -5.19 -5.58
N ASP A 213 23.38 -5.16 -6.85
CA ASP A 213 23.70 -4.03 -7.74
C ASP A 213 22.88 -2.79 -7.38
N VAL A 214 23.51 -1.88 -6.67
CA VAL A 214 22.91 -0.62 -6.19
C VAL A 214 22.33 0.22 -7.35
N ARG A 215 22.93 0.21 -8.54
CA ARG A 215 22.45 1.00 -9.68
C ARG A 215 21.14 0.45 -10.22
N GLU A 216 21.09 -0.88 -10.39
CA GLU A 216 19.89 -1.55 -10.87
C GLU A 216 18.75 -1.48 -9.83
N VAL A 217 19.07 -1.58 -8.54
CA VAL A 217 18.07 -1.39 -7.47
C VAL A 217 17.51 0.05 -7.49
N LYS A 218 18.36 1.07 -7.62
CA LYS A 218 17.90 2.47 -7.75
C LYS A 218 16.98 2.67 -8.95
N ARG A 219 17.34 2.10 -10.11
CA ARG A 219 16.51 2.16 -11.32
C ARG A 219 15.17 1.46 -11.12
N ALA A 220 15.19 0.27 -10.51
CA ALA A 220 13.99 -0.50 -10.24
C ALA A 220 13.05 0.24 -9.26
N ILE A 221 13.56 0.86 -8.21
CA ILE A 221 12.79 1.68 -7.29
C ILE A 221 12.19 2.89 -8.01
N PHE A 222 13.00 3.63 -8.78
CA PHE A 222 12.53 4.83 -9.47
C PHE A 222 11.43 4.51 -10.49
N ILE A 223 11.71 3.61 -11.44
CA ILE A 223 10.77 3.28 -12.51
C ILE A 223 9.56 2.54 -11.93
N GLY A 224 9.79 1.61 -11.01
CA GLY A 224 8.73 0.82 -10.38
C GLY A 224 7.76 1.64 -9.54
N SER A 225 8.22 2.73 -8.92
CA SER A 225 7.34 3.65 -8.18
C SER A 225 6.73 4.75 -9.05
N LEU A 226 7.36 5.10 -10.18
CA LEU A 226 6.84 6.09 -11.13
C LEU A 226 5.62 5.56 -11.90
N ILE A 227 5.60 4.28 -12.24
CA ILE A 227 4.46 3.64 -12.92
C ILE A 227 3.16 3.81 -12.11
N PRO A 228 3.10 3.43 -10.82
CA PRO A 228 1.91 3.69 -10.00
C PRO A 228 1.55 5.17 -9.87
N LEU A 229 2.53 6.08 -9.78
CA LEU A 229 2.25 7.52 -9.75
C LEU A 229 1.45 7.96 -10.97
N VAL A 230 1.90 7.57 -12.17
CA VAL A 230 1.19 7.89 -13.41
C VAL A 230 -0.21 7.30 -13.44
N LEU A 231 -0.34 6.02 -13.04
CA LEU A 231 -1.63 5.35 -12.96
C LEU A 231 -2.59 6.04 -11.98
N TYR A 232 -2.09 6.44 -10.81
CA TYR A 232 -2.90 7.10 -9.79
C TYR A 232 -3.36 8.48 -10.22
N VAL A 233 -2.51 9.27 -10.87
CA VAL A 233 -2.89 10.59 -11.40
C VAL A 233 -3.94 10.44 -12.52
N ILE A 234 -3.79 9.45 -13.42
CA ILE A 234 -4.79 9.16 -14.46
C ILE A 234 -6.12 8.72 -13.82
N TRP A 235 -6.08 7.83 -12.83
CA TRP A 235 -7.25 7.35 -12.11
C TRP A 235 -7.98 8.48 -11.39
N GLU A 236 -7.24 9.34 -10.70
CA GLU A 236 -7.77 10.52 -10.01
C GLU A 236 -8.45 11.48 -10.98
N ALA A 237 -7.79 11.79 -12.11
CA ALA A 237 -8.37 12.63 -13.16
C ALA A 237 -9.66 12.03 -13.74
N LEU A 238 -9.68 10.71 -13.95
CA LEU A 238 -10.84 10.01 -14.48
C LEU A 238 -12.01 10.05 -13.50
N VAL A 239 -11.78 9.74 -12.23
CA VAL A 239 -12.86 9.72 -11.22
C VAL A 239 -13.36 11.12 -10.91
N LEU A 240 -12.46 12.07 -10.56
CA LEU A 240 -12.86 13.43 -10.21
C LEU A 240 -13.38 14.24 -11.41
N GLY A 241 -12.95 13.88 -12.62
CA GLY A 241 -13.42 14.51 -13.85
C GLY A 241 -14.75 13.96 -14.39
N THR A 242 -15.20 12.79 -13.92
CA THR A 242 -16.44 12.18 -14.39
C THR A 242 -17.55 12.16 -13.34
N VAL A 243 -17.20 12.12 -12.05
CA VAL A 243 -18.16 11.97 -10.95
C VAL A 243 -18.41 13.31 -10.27
N PRO A 244 -19.67 13.84 -10.27
CA PRO A 244 -20.02 15.03 -9.51
C PRO A 244 -19.76 14.85 -8.02
N LEU A 245 -19.35 15.93 -7.32
CA LEU A 245 -18.97 15.93 -5.91
C LEU A 245 -20.00 15.27 -5.00
N VAL A 246 -21.30 15.49 -5.25
CA VAL A 246 -22.39 14.94 -4.43
C VAL A 246 -22.34 13.42 -4.37
N TYR A 247 -22.04 12.74 -5.49
CA TYR A 247 -21.93 11.28 -5.53
C TYR A 247 -20.66 10.78 -4.82
N LEU A 248 -19.54 11.53 -4.90
CA LEU A 248 -18.31 11.19 -4.18
C LEU A 248 -18.47 11.34 -2.67
N LEU A 249 -19.15 12.40 -2.20
CA LEU A 249 -19.47 12.59 -0.79
C LEU A 249 -20.40 11.49 -0.26
N LYS A 250 -21.44 11.15 -1.03
CA LYS A 250 -22.33 10.02 -0.69
C LYS A 250 -21.56 8.70 -0.62
N ALA A 251 -20.65 8.45 -1.57
CA ALA A 251 -19.78 7.27 -1.54
C ALA A 251 -18.90 7.24 -0.28
N LYS A 252 -18.35 8.40 0.13
CA LYS A 252 -17.58 8.53 1.36
C LYS A 252 -18.40 8.19 2.61
N GLU A 253 -19.64 8.70 2.71
CA GLU A 253 -20.54 8.41 3.83
C GLU A 253 -20.93 6.93 3.90
N LEU A 254 -21.15 6.29 2.74
CA LEU A 254 -21.52 4.88 2.64
C LEU A 254 -20.31 3.93 2.68
N GLY A 255 -19.07 4.45 2.78
CA GLY A 255 -17.85 3.64 2.74
C GLY A 255 -17.61 2.97 1.38
N TRP A 256 -18.15 3.54 0.29
CA TRP A 256 -17.94 3.02 -1.06
C TRP A 256 -16.60 3.45 -1.63
N THR A 257 -16.08 2.64 -2.53
CA THR A 257 -14.89 2.98 -3.33
C THR A 257 -15.24 3.94 -4.48
N ALA A 258 -14.20 4.47 -5.16
CA ALA A 258 -14.37 5.29 -6.36
C ALA A 258 -15.15 4.56 -7.47
N ALA A 259 -15.05 3.24 -7.56
CA ALA A 259 -15.80 2.43 -8.49
C ALA A 259 -17.31 2.49 -8.20
N GLY A 260 -17.72 2.41 -6.91
CA GLY A 260 -19.10 2.58 -6.50
C GLY A 260 -19.65 4.00 -6.79
N ALA A 261 -18.82 5.03 -6.61
CA ALA A 261 -19.17 6.41 -6.95
C ALA A 261 -19.41 6.59 -8.47
N LEU A 262 -18.55 6.01 -9.30
CA LEU A 262 -18.71 5.99 -10.77
C LEU A 262 -20.01 5.29 -11.20
N GLN A 263 -20.34 4.18 -10.58
CA GLN A 263 -21.59 3.46 -10.82
C GLN A 263 -22.82 4.35 -10.54
N GLY A 264 -22.85 4.97 -9.36
CA GLY A 264 -23.98 5.83 -8.96
C GLY A 264 -24.18 7.05 -9.87
N ALA A 265 -23.07 7.61 -10.38
CA ALA A 265 -23.10 8.79 -11.24
C ALA A 265 -23.46 8.48 -12.70
N LEU A 266 -22.91 7.40 -13.26
CA LEU A 266 -22.97 7.14 -14.71
C LEU A 266 -24.12 6.20 -15.13
N LYS A 267 -24.76 5.52 -14.19
CA LYS A 267 -25.89 4.57 -14.42
C LYS A 267 -25.64 3.60 -15.60
N ASN A 268 -24.41 3.17 -15.78
CA ASN A 268 -23.98 2.31 -16.87
C ASN A 268 -23.48 0.97 -16.32
N SER A 269 -24.11 -0.13 -16.76
CA SER A 269 -23.79 -1.49 -16.30
C SER A 269 -22.34 -1.91 -16.57
N ALA A 270 -21.73 -1.44 -17.66
CA ALA A 270 -20.34 -1.75 -17.98
C ALA A 270 -19.37 -1.11 -16.97
N PHE A 271 -19.62 0.12 -16.53
CA PHE A 271 -18.84 0.77 -15.47
C PHE A 271 -19.02 0.08 -14.13
N HIS A 272 -20.22 -0.41 -13.84
CA HIS A 272 -20.46 -1.17 -12.62
C HIS A 272 -19.60 -2.44 -12.57
N ILE A 273 -19.73 -3.29 -13.59
CA ILE A 273 -18.98 -4.55 -13.66
C ILE A 273 -17.46 -4.28 -13.66
N ALA A 274 -17.01 -3.32 -14.46
CA ALA A 274 -15.61 -2.94 -14.47
C ALA A 274 -15.13 -2.45 -13.09
N GLY A 275 -15.97 -1.69 -12.36
CA GLY A 275 -15.66 -1.19 -11.02
C GLY A 275 -15.49 -2.29 -9.99
N GLU A 276 -16.42 -3.23 -9.95
CA GLU A 276 -16.33 -4.37 -9.02
C GLU A 276 -15.13 -5.27 -9.34
N LEU A 277 -14.86 -5.54 -10.63
CA LEU A 277 -13.70 -6.31 -11.05
C LEU A 277 -12.39 -5.60 -10.72
N PHE A 278 -12.31 -4.27 -10.94
CA PHE A 278 -11.13 -3.49 -10.58
C PHE A 278 -10.87 -3.52 -9.07
N GLY A 279 -11.92 -3.29 -8.28
CA GLY A 279 -11.87 -3.39 -6.83
C GLY A 279 -11.42 -4.77 -6.35
N PHE A 280 -12.00 -5.81 -6.92
CA PHE A 280 -11.67 -7.18 -6.60
C PHE A 280 -10.20 -7.51 -6.90
N PHE A 281 -9.72 -7.22 -8.11
CA PHE A 281 -8.32 -7.51 -8.47
C PHE A 281 -7.33 -6.70 -7.65
N ALA A 282 -7.58 -5.41 -7.42
CA ALA A 282 -6.71 -4.55 -6.62
C ALA A 282 -6.64 -5.03 -5.16
N LEU A 283 -7.77 -5.41 -4.58
CA LEU A 283 -7.84 -5.89 -3.21
C LEU A 283 -7.15 -7.25 -3.06
N VAL A 284 -7.43 -8.20 -3.95
CA VAL A 284 -6.85 -9.57 -3.86
C VAL A 284 -5.34 -9.55 -4.02
N THR A 285 -4.81 -8.77 -4.98
CA THR A 285 -3.35 -8.65 -5.17
C THR A 285 -2.67 -8.04 -3.94
N SER A 286 -3.28 -7.03 -3.32
CA SER A 286 -2.78 -6.40 -2.09
C SER A 286 -2.87 -7.32 -0.89
N PHE A 287 -3.96 -8.05 -0.75
CA PHE A 287 -4.16 -9.06 0.30
C PHE A 287 -3.07 -10.15 0.23
N ILE A 288 -2.84 -10.72 -0.97
CA ILE A 288 -1.81 -11.74 -1.18
C ILE A 288 -0.43 -11.17 -0.82
N GLY A 289 -0.07 -9.99 -1.33
CA GLY A 289 1.21 -9.35 -1.07
C GLY A 289 1.45 -9.08 0.42
N THR A 290 0.44 -8.54 1.11
CA THR A 290 0.50 -8.23 2.55
C THR A 290 0.59 -9.49 3.39
N ALA A 291 -0.18 -10.52 3.08
CA ALA A 291 -0.14 -11.80 3.81
C ALA A 291 1.20 -12.51 3.63
N LEU A 292 1.78 -12.50 2.42
CA LEU A 292 3.12 -13.05 2.18
C LEU A 292 4.19 -12.27 2.93
N ALA A 293 4.15 -10.94 2.89
CA ALA A 293 5.11 -10.10 3.61
C ALA A 293 5.05 -10.34 5.14
N LEU A 294 3.86 -10.48 5.71
CA LEU A 294 3.70 -10.81 7.13
C LEU A 294 4.18 -12.23 7.46
N LYS A 295 3.93 -13.20 6.58
CA LYS A 295 4.44 -14.57 6.70
C LYS A 295 5.97 -14.59 6.71
N ASP A 296 6.61 -13.92 5.76
CA ASP A 296 8.08 -13.86 5.66
C ASP A 296 8.69 -13.15 6.86
N PHE A 297 8.02 -12.11 7.36
CA PHE A 297 8.41 -11.43 8.59
C PHE A 297 8.44 -12.37 9.81
N TYR A 298 7.42 -13.21 10.00
CA TYR A 298 7.41 -14.20 11.09
C TYR A 298 8.50 -15.26 10.93
N ILE A 299 8.71 -15.75 9.71
CA ILE A 299 9.79 -16.70 9.40
C ILE A 299 11.14 -16.11 9.79
N ASP A 300 11.38 -14.84 9.45
CA ASP A 300 12.65 -14.15 9.72
C ASP A 300 12.87 -13.87 11.20
N ILE A 301 11.86 -13.41 11.93
CA ILE A 301 12.00 -13.05 13.35
C ILE A 301 12.25 -14.28 14.21
N PHE A 302 11.44 -15.32 13.99
CA PHE A 302 11.49 -16.53 14.82
C PHE A 302 12.44 -17.59 14.25
N LYS A 303 13.07 -17.32 13.08
CA LYS A 303 13.90 -18.32 12.36
C LYS A 303 13.15 -19.62 12.11
N TRP A 304 11.87 -19.53 11.81
CA TRP A 304 10.98 -20.66 11.62
C TRP A 304 11.23 -21.37 10.28
N ASP A 305 11.08 -22.68 10.28
CA ASP A 305 10.91 -23.45 9.05
C ASP A 305 9.44 -23.34 8.59
N ALA A 306 9.23 -22.76 7.43
CA ALA A 306 7.90 -22.52 6.88
C ALA A 306 7.04 -23.79 6.74
N ARG A 307 7.67 -24.96 6.54
CA ARG A 307 6.95 -26.23 6.42
C ARG A 307 6.54 -26.77 7.78
N LYS A 308 7.43 -26.72 8.77
CA LYS A 308 7.16 -27.23 10.13
C LYS A 308 6.17 -26.33 10.88
N GLN A 309 6.22 -25.02 10.66
CA GLN A 309 5.40 -24.02 11.36
C GLN A 309 4.17 -23.56 10.55
N ARG A 310 3.74 -24.37 9.57
CA ARG A 310 2.65 -24.01 8.66
C ARG A 310 1.36 -23.63 9.39
N LEU A 311 1.00 -24.36 10.46
CA LEU A 311 -0.20 -24.09 11.26
C LEU A 311 -0.08 -22.76 12.01
N ASN A 312 1.05 -22.50 12.66
CA ASN A 312 1.29 -21.25 13.39
C ASN A 312 1.26 -20.05 12.47
N LEU A 313 1.88 -20.16 11.28
CA LEU A 313 1.83 -19.12 10.25
C LEU A 313 0.41 -18.88 9.75
N PHE A 314 -0.39 -19.94 9.54
CA PHE A 314 -1.79 -19.84 9.17
C PHE A 314 -2.61 -19.10 10.23
N LEU A 315 -2.46 -19.47 11.50
CA LEU A 315 -3.18 -18.86 12.62
C LEU A 315 -2.80 -17.38 12.77
N LEU A 316 -1.50 -17.05 12.76
CA LEU A 316 -1.04 -15.68 12.98
C LEU A 316 -1.33 -14.78 11.79
N VAL A 317 -1.08 -15.24 10.56
CA VAL A 317 -1.20 -14.39 9.37
C VAL A 317 -2.63 -14.21 8.91
N LEU A 318 -3.48 -15.25 9.03
CA LEU A 318 -4.82 -15.24 8.45
C LEU A 318 -5.94 -15.28 9.48
N VAL A 319 -5.89 -16.20 10.47
CA VAL A 319 -6.99 -16.34 11.41
C VAL A 319 -7.04 -15.18 12.40
N PHE A 320 -5.91 -14.72 12.90
CA PHE A 320 -5.87 -13.60 13.85
C PHE A 320 -6.50 -12.34 13.30
N PRO A 321 -6.12 -11.79 12.11
CA PRO A 321 -6.78 -10.61 11.56
C PRO A 321 -8.23 -10.87 11.12
N LEU A 322 -8.59 -12.11 10.72
CA LEU A 322 -9.97 -12.45 10.42
C LEU A 322 -10.88 -12.32 11.66
N VAL A 323 -10.42 -12.79 12.82
CA VAL A 323 -11.19 -12.67 14.08
C VAL A 323 -11.51 -11.20 14.36
N TRP A 324 -10.54 -10.30 14.18
CA TRP A 324 -10.78 -8.86 14.33
C TRP A 324 -11.75 -8.31 13.29
N ALA A 325 -11.60 -8.69 12.03
CA ALA A 325 -12.49 -8.25 10.95
C ALA A 325 -13.95 -8.67 11.16
N VAL A 326 -14.15 -9.90 11.63
CA VAL A 326 -15.49 -10.43 11.92
C VAL A 326 -16.09 -9.81 13.18
N SER A 327 -15.27 -9.56 14.22
CA SER A 327 -15.74 -8.98 15.48
C SER A 327 -16.09 -7.49 15.35
N TYR A 328 -15.36 -6.77 14.49
CA TYR A 328 -15.48 -5.30 14.35
C TYR A 328 -15.51 -4.89 12.87
N PRO A 329 -16.57 -5.23 12.10
CA PRO A 329 -16.61 -4.99 10.65
C PRO A 329 -16.58 -3.50 10.26
N GLU A 330 -16.86 -2.59 11.18
CA GLU A 330 -16.86 -1.14 10.93
C GLU A 330 -15.46 -0.50 11.09
N ILE A 331 -14.45 -1.27 11.50
CA ILE A 331 -13.10 -0.76 11.81
C ILE A 331 -12.25 -0.42 10.56
N VAL A 332 -12.72 -0.77 9.35
CA VAL A 332 -11.96 -0.66 8.08
C VAL A 332 -11.31 0.70 7.89
N LEU A 333 -12.12 1.76 7.94
CA LEU A 333 -11.62 3.13 7.72
C LEU A 333 -10.63 3.55 8.80
N SER A 334 -10.87 3.15 10.05
CA SER A 334 -9.95 3.39 11.16
C SER A 334 -8.65 2.62 10.96
N CYS A 335 -8.71 1.35 10.57
CA CYS A 335 -7.52 0.55 10.25
C CYS A 335 -6.68 1.19 9.15
N LEU A 336 -7.29 1.57 8.03
CA LEU A 336 -6.59 2.21 6.92
C LEU A 336 -6.00 3.57 7.31
N ARG A 337 -6.74 4.36 8.08
CA ARG A 337 -6.31 5.67 8.57
C ARG A 337 -5.10 5.57 9.51
N TYR A 338 -5.16 4.70 10.52
CA TYR A 338 -4.07 4.52 11.46
C TYR A 338 -2.89 3.77 10.85
N ALA A 339 -3.15 2.78 9.98
CA ALA A 339 -2.10 2.12 9.22
C ALA A 339 -1.33 3.12 8.35
N GLY A 340 -2.03 4.00 7.62
CA GLY A 340 -1.40 5.02 6.79
C GLY A 340 -0.75 6.13 7.61
N GLY A 341 -1.49 6.69 8.57
CA GLY A 341 -1.00 7.81 9.38
C GLY A 341 0.17 7.43 10.28
N ILE A 342 0.01 6.42 11.13
CA ILE A 342 1.04 6.04 12.12
C ILE A 342 2.00 5.01 11.52
N GLY A 343 1.47 3.87 11.05
CA GLY A 343 2.29 2.78 10.51
C GLY A 343 3.10 3.21 9.30
N GLY A 344 2.44 3.86 8.32
CA GLY A 344 3.07 4.41 7.13
C GLY A 344 4.11 5.48 7.47
N ALA A 345 3.78 6.46 8.31
CA ALA A 345 4.72 7.49 8.74
C ALA A 345 5.98 6.90 9.39
N CYS A 346 5.82 5.88 10.25
CA CYS A 346 6.94 5.21 10.89
C CYS A 346 7.80 4.45 9.85
N ILE A 347 7.20 3.56 9.07
CA ILE A 347 7.96 2.70 8.13
C ILE A 347 8.54 3.52 6.97
N ILE A 348 7.77 4.46 6.42
CA ILE A 348 8.21 5.21 5.23
C ILE A 348 9.18 6.33 5.59
N VAL A 349 9.06 6.97 6.77
CA VAL A 349 9.91 8.12 7.08
C VAL A 349 10.69 7.98 8.36
N LEU A 350 10.06 7.72 9.50
CA LEU A 350 10.74 7.82 10.79
C LEU A 350 11.88 6.82 10.92
N PHE A 351 11.66 5.55 10.56
CA PHE A 351 12.71 4.54 10.66
C PHE A 351 13.88 4.80 9.70
N PRO A 352 13.69 5.02 8.38
CA PRO A 352 14.84 5.26 7.49
C PRO A 352 15.57 6.55 7.86
N VAL A 353 14.88 7.60 8.30
CA VAL A 353 15.53 8.83 8.77
C VAL A 353 16.36 8.57 10.03
N ALA A 354 15.80 7.87 11.03
CA ALA A 354 16.51 7.54 12.26
C ALA A 354 17.74 6.64 12.00
N MET A 355 17.60 5.63 11.13
CA MET A 355 18.69 4.75 10.73
C MET A 355 19.80 5.53 10.02
N LEU A 356 19.44 6.38 9.03
CA LEU A 356 20.38 7.22 8.30
C LEU A 356 21.07 8.24 9.22
N TRP A 357 20.29 8.86 10.13
CA TRP A 357 20.83 9.84 11.06
C TRP A 357 21.88 9.20 11.96
N ASN A 358 21.54 8.06 12.57
CA ASN A 358 22.48 7.36 13.46
C ASN A 358 23.68 6.76 12.70
N GLY A 359 23.48 6.22 11.50
CA GLY A 359 24.55 5.66 10.69
C GLY A 359 25.49 6.72 10.09
N ARG A 360 24.97 7.89 9.68
CA ARG A 360 25.79 8.97 9.10
C ARG A 360 26.43 9.90 10.13
N TYR A 361 25.73 10.19 11.22
CA TYR A 361 26.10 11.26 12.15
C TYR A 361 26.16 10.81 13.62
N GLY A 362 25.70 9.60 13.93
CA GLY A 362 25.63 9.10 15.29
C GLY A 362 26.84 8.27 15.72
N LYS A 363 26.70 7.63 16.89
CA LYS A 363 27.74 6.79 17.49
C LYS A 363 28.08 5.52 16.69
N ARG A 364 27.13 5.04 15.89
CA ARG A 364 27.27 3.85 15.03
C ARG A 364 27.65 4.26 13.61
N HIS A 365 28.74 5.02 13.50
CA HIS A 365 29.20 5.53 12.21
C HIS A 365 29.44 4.40 11.22
N CYS A 366 28.59 4.30 10.20
CA CYS A 366 28.68 3.30 9.15
C CYS A 366 29.41 3.93 7.95
N SER A 367 30.53 3.36 7.55
CA SER A 367 31.27 3.81 6.37
C SER A 367 30.65 3.22 5.11
N GLY A 368 30.00 4.05 4.31
CA GLY A 368 29.42 3.64 3.02
C GLY A 368 29.20 4.81 2.10
N LYS A 369 28.94 4.51 0.82
CA LYS A 369 28.63 5.55 -0.18
C LYS A 369 27.24 6.10 0.09
N GLN A 370 27.13 7.42 0.19
CA GLN A 370 25.84 8.09 0.30
C GLN A 370 25.01 7.87 -0.96
N ILE A 371 23.80 7.28 -0.81
CA ILE A 371 22.87 6.99 -1.91
C ILE A 371 21.75 8.05 -1.95
N LEU A 372 21.20 8.41 -0.78
CA LEU A 372 20.24 9.49 -0.65
C LEU A 372 20.98 10.83 -0.57
N PRO A 373 20.88 11.73 -1.58
CA PRO A 373 21.53 13.04 -1.58
C PRO A 373 20.89 13.99 -0.55
N GLY A 374 21.54 15.12 -0.26
CA GLY A 374 20.97 16.23 0.50
C GLY A 374 21.27 16.25 1.99
N GLY A 375 22.02 15.25 2.51
CA GLY A 375 22.55 15.27 3.89
C GLY A 375 21.47 15.45 4.97
N LYS A 376 21.76 16.29 5.98
CA LYS A 376 20.84 16.57 7.10
C LYS A 376 19.57 17.28 6.65
N THR A 377 19.67 18.16 5.65
CA THR A 377 18.53 18.97 5.17
C THR A 377 17.40 18.08 4.66
N VAL A 378 17.69 17.07 3.83
CA VAL A 378 16.66 16.15 3.33
C VAL A 378 16.03 15.35 4.45
N LEU A 379 16.82 14.90 5.45
CA LEU A 379 16.28 14.19 6.61
C LEU A 379 15.33 15.05 7.43
N LEU A 380 15.63 16.35 7.61
CA LEU A 380 14.77 17.28 8.31
C LEU A 380 13.47 17.59 7.52
N ILE A 381 13.57 17.72 6.18
CA ILE A 381 12.39 17.88 5.32
C ILE A 381 11.46 16.67 5.44
N LEU A 382 12.02 15.46 5.41
CA LEU A 382 11.24 14.24 5.57
C LEU A 382 10.54 14.19 6.95
N LEU A 383 11.23 14.58 8.03
CA LEU A 383 10.62 14.68 9.36
C LEU A 383 9.50 15.74 9.39
N GLY A 384 9.72 16.91 8.79
CA GLY A 384 8.70 17.96 8.69
C GLY A 384 7.44 17.46 7.96
N TYR A 385 7.60 16.73 6.86
CA TYR A 385 6.48 16.11 6.14
C TYR A 385 5.73 15.08 7.02
N THR A 386 6.44 14.33 7.86
CA THR A 386 5.81 13.38 8.80
C THR A 386 4.95 14.10 9.83
N VAL A 387 5.43 15.22 10.39
CA VAL A 387 4.64 16.03 11.32
C VAL A 387 3.36 16.54 10.68
N LEU A 388 3.44 17.05 9.44
CA LEU A 388 2.27 17.47 8.67
C LEU A 388 1.29 16.32 8.41
N ASN A 389 1.80 15.12 8.15
CA ASN A 389 0.98 13.93 7.93
C ASN A 389 0.23 13.49 9.20
N LEU A 390 0.85 13.62 10.36
CA LEU A 390 0.24 13.21 11.63
C LEU A 390 -0.76 14.25 12.17
N ALA A 391 -0.64 15.52 11.78
CA ALA A 391 -1.49 16.60 12.26
C ALA A 391 -3.01 16.32 12.08
N PRO A 392 -3.51 15.83 10.94
CA PRO A 392 -4.93 15.53 10.75
C PRO A 392 -5.48 14.45 11.71
N LEU A 393 -4.61 13.57 12.22
CA LEU A 393 -5.03 12.54 13.18
C LEU A 393 -5.42 13.14 14.54
N TYR A 394 -4.88 14.31 14.89
CA TYR A 394 -5.17 15.02 16.15
C TYR A 394 -6.51 15.76 16.13
N TYR A 395 -6.93 16.29 14.97
CA TYR A 395 -8.15 17.12 14.86
C TYR A 395 -9.44 16.34 14.66
N THR A 396 -9.37 15.02 14.68
CA THR A 396 -10.51 14.13 14.42
C THR A 396 -10.92 13.28 15.64
N PHE A 397 -10.42 13.66 16.81
CA PHE A 397 -10.90 13.17 18.12
C PHE A 397 -11.95 14.10 18.70
#